data_eb39902b02035a39f16b3629a8afdad5
#
_entry.id   eb39902b02035a39f16b3629a8afdad5
#
_cell.length_a   1.000
_cell.length_b   1.000
_cell.length_c   1.000
_cell.angle_alpha   90.00
_cell.angle_beta   90.00
_cell.angle_gamma   90.00
#
_symmetry.space_group_name_H-M   'P 1'
#
loop_
_entity.id
_entity.type
_entity.pdbx_description
1 polymer ?
#
loop_
_entity_poly.entity_id
_entity_poly.type
_entity_poly.pdbx_seq_one_letter_code
_entity_poly.pdbx_strand_id
1 'polypeptide(L)'
;MQIIAAFTFGVVFVSVVLFLVFYTKNLDDNKMWVVRVVMSLAAAGVAAVLPGFIDLQGKLPWLNMTVVRAGGAMAVFCLVFLYPITVNPNPDKTPYTPKTNSFEKAKKWIDLINVRDFRSAYKELTLGNKEQHSLDSFVSDVDPIVKYLGNSEELYKDSDRSFLSPPVTGFDVGSYRYYRFLAKYSNVANTVILEVMLVGEEKTKDWKVYSFSFYKLNPGGVVVPVTS
;
A
#
# COMPACT_ATOMS: atom_id res chain seq x y z
N MET A 1 -0.48 49.47 -5.19
CA MET A 1 -1.19 48.75 -6.26
C MET A 1 -0.75 47.31 -6.43
N GLN A 2 0.54 46.97 -6.45
CA GLN A 2 1.07 45.60 -6.65
C GLN A 2 0.64 44.60 -5.55
N ILE A 3 0.61 45.00 -4.27
CA ILE A 3 0.23 44.12 -3.15
C ILE A 3 -1.24 43.71 -3.23
N ILE A 4 -2.12 44.64 -3.58
CA ILE A 4 -3.55 44.37 -3.72
C ILE A 4 -3.79 43.42 -4.91
N ALA A 5 -3.09 43.61 -6.02
CA ALA A 5 -3.19 42.74 -7.17
C ALA A 5 -2.74 41.31 -6.86
N ALA A 6 -1.61 41.15 -6.14
CA ALA A 6 -1.09 39.83 -5.72
C ALA A 6 -2.06 39.13 -4.75
N PHE A 7 -2.62 39.88 -3.80
CA PHE A 7 -3.58 39.33 -2.85
C PHE A 7 -4.88 38.87 -3.56
N THR A 8 -5.40 39.74 -4.45
CA THR A 8 -6.63 39.39 -5.23
C THR A 8 -6.39 38.17 -6.10
N PHE A 9 -5.24 38.11 -6.77
CA PHE A 9 -4.86 36.93 -7.56
C PHE A 9 -4.80 35.66 -6.71
N GLY A 10 -4.19 35.72 -5.52
CA GLY A 10 -4.12 34.58 -4.61
C GLY A 10 -5.50 34.08 -4.15
N VAL A 11 -6.41 35.00 -3.78
CA VAL A 11 -7.78 34.65 -3.38
C VAL A 11 -8.56 34.04 -4.54
N VAL A 12 -8.49 34.60 -5.74
CA VAL A 12 -9.17 34.07 -6.93
C VAL A 12 -8.62 32.68 -7.26
N PHE A 13 -7.32 32.51 -7.24
CA PHE A 13 -6.67 31.22 -7.52
C PHE A 13 -7.10 30.13 -6.54
N VAL A 14 -7.07 30.39 -5.23
CA VAL A 14 -7.52 29.45 -4.21
C VAL A 14 -9.00 29.12 -4.38
N SER A 15 -9.84 30.12 -4.68
CA SER A 15 -11.28 29.92 -4.91
C SER A 15 -11.56 29.03 -6.11
N VAL A 16 -10.84 29.22 -7.22
CA VAL A 16 -10.96 28.37 -8.43
C VAL A 16 -10.55 26.94 -8.12
N VAL A 17 -9.48 26.75 -7.36
CA VAL A 17 -9.03 25.39 -7.00
C VAL A 17 -10.02 24.68 -6.09
N LEU A 18 -10.52 25.38 -5.06
CA LEU A 18 -11.56 24.83 -4.19
C LEU A 18 -12.82 24.47 -5.00
N PHE A 19 -13.22 25.34 -5.93
CA PHE A 19 -14.36 25.05 -6.80
C PHE A 19 -14.13 23.79 -7.64
N LEU A 20 -12.94 23.63 -8.25
CA LEU A 20 -12.60 22.44 -9.04
C LEU A 20 -12.62 21.17 -8.18
N VAL A 21 -12.10 21.24 -6.95
CA VAL A 21 -12.09 20.11 -6.01
C VAL A 21 -13.50 19.69 -5.66
N PHE A 22 -14.38 20.64 -5.30
CA PHE A 22 -15.76 20.33 -4.93
C PHE A 22 -16.63 19.90 -6.14
N TYR A 23 -16.31 20.38 -7.34
CA TYR A 23 -17.08 20.02 -8.54
C TYR A 23 -16.71 18.64 -9.07
N THR A 24 -15.51 18.12 -8.77
CA THR A 24 -15.03 16.84 -9.30
C THR A 24 -15.37 15.71 -8.34
N LYS A 25 -16.41 14.93 -8.64
CA LYS A 25 -16.91 13.82 -7.82
C LYS A 25 -15.93 12.65 -7.63
N ASN A 26 -14.97 12.46 -8.55
CA ASN A 26 -13.95 11.41 -8.45
C ASN A 26 -12.57 12.02 -8.66
N LEU A 27 -11.78 12.07 -7.59
CA LEU A 27 -10.37 12.43 -7.66
C LEU A 27 -9.57 11.17 -7.98
N ASP A 28 -9.12 11.09 -9.22
CA ASP A 28 -8.11 10.14 -9.67
C ASP A 28 -6.73 10.53 -9.10
N ASP A 29 -5.78 9.57 -8.97
CA ASP A 29 -4.48 9.80 -8.36
C ASP A 29 -3.72 10.98 -8.98
N ASN A 30 -3.82 11.15 -10.30
CA ASN A 30 -3.23 12.29 -11.02
C ASN A 30 -3.87 13.63 -10.60
N LYS A 31 -5.17 13.67 -10.39
CA LYS A 31 -5.88 14.87 -9.92
C LYS A 31 -5.54 15.19 -8.48
N MET A 32 -5.38 14.15 -7.65
CA MET A 32 -4.99 14.31 -6.26
C MET A 32 -3.57 14.91 -6.15
N TRP A 33 -2.65 14.52 -7.04
CA TRP A 33 -1.31 15.14 -7.10
C TRP A 33 -1.40 16.64 -7.39
N VAL A 34 -2.21 17.05 -8.38
CA VAL A 34 -2.42 18.46 -8.72
C VAL A 34 -3.01 19.24 -7.53
N VAL A 35 -4.05 18.69 -6.88
CA VAL A 35 -4.65 19.30 -5.67
C VAL A 35 -3.59 19.50 -4.59
N ARG A 36 -2.73 18.52 -4.35
CA ARG A 36 -1.66 18.59 -3.36
C ARG A 36 -0.67 19.72 -3.67
N VAL A 37 -0.22 19.83 -4.93
CA VAL A 37 0.68 20.91 -5.35
C VAL A 37 0.02 22.28 -5.12
N VAL A 38 -1.24 22.43 -5.50
CA VAL A 38 -1.96 23.69 -5.35
C VAL A 38 -2.19 24.05 -3.87
N MET A 39 -2.57 23.08 -3.04
CA MET A 39 -2.71 23.29 -1.58
C MET A 39 -1.39 23.68 -0.93
N SER A 40 -0.27 23.07 -1.36
CA SER A 40 1.06 23.40 -0.86
C SER A 40 1.48 24.83 -1.24
N LEU A 41 1.19 25.26 -2.48
CA LEU A 41 1.44 26.63 -2.94
C LEU A 41 0.57 27.64 -2.21
N ALA A 42 -0.71 27.33 -1.98
CA ALA A 42 -1.63 28.20 -1.23
C ALA A 42 -1.16 28.37 0.22
N ALA A 43 -0.78 27.27 0.89
CA ALA A 43 -0.24 27.30 2.24
C ALA A 43 1.08 28.10 2.33
N ALA A 44 1.98 27.93 1.35
CA ALA A 44 3.22 28.70 1.26
C ALA A 44 2.94 30.20 1.04
N GLY A 45 1.93 30.54 0.24
CA GLY A 45 1.51 31.93 0.03
C GLY A 45 1.03 32.61 1.31
N VAL A 46 0.25 31.90 2.14
CA VAL A 46 -0.18 32.38 3.46
C VAL A 46 1.02 32.52 4.39
N ALA A 47 1.93 31.53 4.42
CA ALA A 47 3.10 31.54 5.26
C ALA A 47 4.12 32.63 4.87
N ALA A 48 4.13 33.09 3.60
CA ALA A 48 5.02 34.15 3.15
C ALA A 48 4.73 35.52 3.82
N VAL A 49 3.51 35.68 4.35
CA VAL A 49 3.13 36.90 5.10
C VAL A 49 3.60 36.86 6.55
N LEU A 50 3.95 35.67 7.07
CA LEU A 50 4.41 35.48 8.44
C LEU A 50 5.94 35.69 8.48
N PRO A 51 6.46 36.68 9.23
CA PRO A 51 7.88 36.83 9.37
C PRO A 51 8.46 35.71 10.25
N GLY A 52 9.44 34.98 9.75
CA GLY A 52 10.17 34.01 10.55
C GLY A 52 10.80 32.88 9.71
N PHE A 53 11.78 32.23 10.32
CA PHE A 53 12.36 30.99 9.86
C PHE A 53 11.82 29.84 10.71
N ILE A 54 11.37 28.76 10.08
CA ILE A 54 11.01 27.54 10.79
C ILE A 54 12.24 26.62 10.74
N ASP A 55 12.75 26.28 11.92
CA ASP A 55 13.86 25.33 12.07
C ASP A 55 13.25 23.93 12.20
N LEU A 56 13.30 23.16 11.13
CA LEU A 56 12.78 21.79 11.09
C LEU A 56 13.93 20.83 11.43
N GLN A 57 13.93 20.33 12.65
CA GLN A 57 14.83 19.26 13.08
C GLN A 57 14.09 17.91 12.98
N GLY A 58 14.39 17.13 11.96
CA GLY A 58 13.80 15.81 11.77
C GLY A 58 14.78 14.82 11.13
N LYS A 59 14.77 13.57 11.60
CA LYS A 59 15.46 12.47 10.91
C LYS A 59 14.56 11.98 9.78
N LEU A 60 14.88 12.37 8.56
CA LEU A 60 14.27 11.77 7.38
C LEU A 60 14.99 10.44 7.06
N PRO A 61 14.27 9.32 6.76
CA PRO A 61 14.87 8.00 6.56
C PRO A 61 15.92 7.92 5.46
N TRP A 62 15.92 8.88 4.53
CA TRP A 62 16.81 8.95 3.37
C TRP A 62 17.91 10.02 3.47
N LEU A 63 17.91 10.85 4.52
CA LEU A 63 18.87 11.92 4.70
C LEU A 63 19.55 11.78 6.05
N ASN A 64 20.84 11.43 6.04
CA ASN A 64 21.68 11.46 7.22
C ASN A 64 21.81 12.89 7.73
N MET A 65 21.09 13.21 8.82
CA MET A 65 21.15 14.46 9.57
C MET A 65 21.28 15.73 8.70
N THR A 66 20.18 16.21 8.16
CA THR A 66 20.17 17.51 7.52
C THR A 66 19.25 18.43 8.31
N VAL A 67 19.85 19.47 8.88
CA VAL A 67 19.08 20.60 9.43
C VAL A 67 18.62 21.43 8.24
N VAL A 68 17.34 21.38 7.93
CA VAL A 68 16.76 22.19 6.86
C VAL A 68 16.29 23.51 7.47
N ARG A 69 17.06 24.57 7.25
CA ARG A 69 16.63 25.94 7.51
C ARG A 69 15.96 26.49 6.26
N ALA A 70 14.65 26.58 6.28
CA ALA A 70 13.89 27.14 5.17
C ALA A 70 13.16 28.40 5.64
N GLY A 71 13.06 29.40 4.75
CA GLY A 71 12.15 30.53 4.97
C GLY A 71 10.73 30.01 5.22
N GLY A 72 9.93 30.67 6.05
CA GLY A 72 8.64 30.17 6.51
C GLY A 72 7.74 29.63 5.41
N ALA A 73 7.65 30.32 4.27
CA ALA A 73 6.86 29.87 3.10
C ALA A 73 7.35 28.54 2.51
N MET A 74 8.67 28.38 2.34
CA MET A 74 9.27 27.16 1.81
C MET A 74 9.13 25.98 2.78
N ALA A 75 9.28 26.24 4.08
CA ALA A 75 9.10 25.22 5.10
C ALA A 75 7.66 24.69 5.12
N VAL A 76 6.66 25.57 5.06
CA VAL A 76 5.24 25.16 5.00
C VAL A 76 4.92 24.44 3.69
N PHE A 77 5.47 24.90 2.55
CA PHE A 77 5.33 24.18 1.28
C PHE A 77 5.87 22.74 1.39
N CYS A 78 7.11 22.59 1.88
CA CYS A 78 7.71 21.25 2.06
C CYS A 78 6.90 20.39 3.02
N LEU A 79 6.40 20.96 4.11
CA LEU A 79 5.64 20.23 5.11
C LEU A 79 4.32 19.72 4.54
N VAL A 80 3.55 20.56 3.84
CA VAL A 80 2.27 20.15 3.22
C VAL A 80 2.49 19.21 2.03
N PHE A 81 3.54 19.42 1.25
CA PHE A 81 3.86 18.60 0.08
C PHE A 81 4.38 17.20 0.46
N LEU A 82 5.31 17.13 1.45
CA LEU A 82 5.95 15.89 1.88
C LEU A 82 5.09 15.08 2.86
N TYR A 83 4.21 15.74 3.62
CA TYR A 83 3.23 15.05 4.45
C TYR A 83 1.91 14.92 3.69
N PRO A 84 1.68 13.82 2.97
CA PRO A 84 0.41 13.62 2.30
C PRO A 84 -0.68 13.51 3.37
N ILE A 85 -1.61 14.46 3.35
CA ILE A 85 -2.89 14.26 4.01
C ILE A 85 -3.52 13.07 3.27
N THR A 86 -3.59 11.92 3.91
CA THR A 86 -4.31 10.76 3.39
C THR A 86 -5.80 11.11 3.44
N VAL A 87 -6.27 11.78 2.41
CA VAL A 87 -7.71 11.96 2.22
C VAL A 87 -8.24 10.60 1.82
N ASN A 88 -9.03 10.01 2.70
CA ASN A 88 -9.78 8.81 2.36
C ASN A 88 -10.68 9.14 1.15
N PRO A 89 -10.44 8.59 -0.04
CA PRO A 89 -11.21 8.94 -1.23
C PRO A 89 -12.69 8.56 -1.12
N ASN A 90 -13.05 7.81 -0.08
CA ASN A 90 -14.42 7.39 0.16
C ASN A 90 -14.71 7.20 1.66
N PRO A 91 -14.91 8.30 2.44
CA PRO A 91 -15.18 8.20 3.88
C PRO A 91 -16.45 7.41 4.20
N ASP A 92 -17.37 7.27 3.24
CA ASP A 92 -18.66 6.59 3.40
C ASP A 92 -18.57 5.07 3.14
N LYS A 93 -17.47 4.56 2.59
CA LYS A 93 -17.31 3.12 2.42
C LYS A 93 -16.66 2.51 3.66
N THR A 94 -17.47 1.94 4.52
CA THR A 94 -16.96 1.01 5.54
C THR A 94 -16.31 -0.19 4.84
N PRO A 95 -15.07 -0.53 5.22
CA PRO A 95 -14.39 -1.69 4.63
C PRO A 95 -15.23 -2.96 4.80
N TYR A 96 -15.51 -3.65 3.71
CA TYR A 96 -16.23 -4.90 3.77
C TYR A 96 -15.38 -5.99 4.44
N THR A 97 -15.94 -6.62 5.48
CA THR A 97 -15.29 -7.74 6.17
C THR A 97 -16.14 -9.00 5.98
N PRO A 98 -15.64 -9.99 5.22
CA PRO A 98 -16.32 -11.27 5.07
C PRO A 98 -16.52 -11.98 6.41
N LYS A 99 -17.63 -12.71 6.55
CA LYS A 99 -17.92 -13.54 7.73
C LYS A 99 -17.19 -14.89 7.69
N THR A 100 -16.64 -15.27 6.55
CA THR A 100 -15.92 -16.52 6.35
C THR A 100 -14.57 -16.51 7.08
N ASN A 101 -14.07 -17.69 7.44
CA ASN A 101 -12.80 -17.81 8.14
C ASN A 101 -11.62 -17.51 7.19
N SER A 102 -10.98 -16.38 7.39
CA SER A 102 -9.84 -15.94 6.59
C SER A 102 -8.61 -16.84 6.74
N PHE A 103 -8.39 -17.43 7.91
CA PHE A 103 -7.27 -18.37 8.14
C PHE A 103 -7.42 -19.64 7.30
N GLU A 104 -8.60 -20.25 7.33
CA GLU A 104 -8.89 -21.43 6.50
C GLU A 104 -8.76 -21.11 5.01
N LYS A 105 -9.13 -19.90 4.62
CA LYS A 105 -8.97 -19.43 3.24
C LYS A 105 -7.50 -19.31 2.83
N ALA A 106 -6.67 -18.72 3.69
CA ALA A 106 -5.23 -18.61 3.45
C ALA A 106 -4.57 -20.00 3.37
N LYS A 107 -4.90 -20.89 4.32
CA LYS A 107 -4.38 -22.25 4.34
C LYS A 107 -4.79 -23.02 3.09
N LYS A 108 -6.07 -23.02 2.73
CA LYS A 108 -6.57 -23.66 1.51
C LYS A 108 -5.85 -23.16 0.26
N TRP A 109 -5.57 -21.85 0.18
CA TRP A 109 -4.84 -21.30 -0.96
C TRP A 109 -3.41 -21.83 -1.03
N ILE A 110 -2.70 -21.91 0.11
CA ILE A 110 -1.35 -22.51 0.18
C ILE A 110 -1.40 -23.99 -0.23
N ASP A 111 -2.40 -24.74 0.23
CA ASP A 111 -2.56 -26.14 -0.14
C ASP A 111 -2.74 -26.30 -1.66
N LEU A 112 -3.53 -25.42 -2.31
CA LEU A 112 -3.67 -25.41 -3.77
C LEU A 112 -2.34 -25.14 -4.50
N ILE A 113 -1.53 -24.23 -3.99
CA ILE A 113 -0.19 -23.97 -4.53
C ILE A 113 0.71 -25.19 -4.36
N ASN A 114 0.71 -25.81 -3.20
CA ASN A 114 1.55 -26.98 -2.90
C ASN A 114 1.20 -28.19 -3.79
N VAL A 115 -0.08 -28.41 -4.08
CA VAL A 115 -0.50 -29.48 -5.00
C VAL A 115 -0.50 -29.08 -6.47
N ARG A 116 -0.03 -27.87 -6.78
CA ARG A 116 0.07 -27.28 -8.12
C ARG A 116 -1.27 -27.13 -8.85
N ASP A 117 -2.36 -27.02 -8.12
CA ASP A 117 -3.64 -26.60 -8.71
C ASP A 117 -3.65 -25.06 -8.86
N PHE A 118 -2.76 -24.59 -9.73
CA PHE A 118 -2.60 -23.15 -9.98
C PHE A 118 -3.86 -22.51 -10.57
N ARG A 119 -4.68 -23.25 -11.29
CA ARG A 119 -5.94 -22.73 -11.82
C ARG A 119 -6.91 -22.39 -10.70
N SER A 120 -7.05 -23.26 -9.71
CA SER A 120 -7.88 -23.00 -8.53
C SER A 120 -7.29 -21.93 -7.64
N ALA A 121 -5.97 -21.93 -7.43
CA ALA A 121 -5.28 -20.88 -6.68
C ALA A 121 -5.46 -19.49 -7.32
N TYR A 122 -5.33 -19.39 -8.64
CA TYR A 122 -5.54 -18.15 -9.40
C TYR A 122 -6.98 -17.60 -9.27
N LYS A 123 -8.00 -18.48 -9.21
CA LYS A 123 -9.39 -18.05 -8.98
C LYS A 123 -9.59 -17.35 -7.65
N GLU A 124 -8.76 -17.64 -6.66
CA GLU A 124 -8.81 -17.03 -5.33
C GLU A 124 -8.06 -15.69 -5.22
N LEU A 125 -7.35 -15.25 -6.28
CA LEU A 125 -6.77 -13.92 -6.34
C LEU A 125 -7.85 -12.84 -6.46
N THR A 126 -7.52 -11.62 -6.05
CA THR A 126 -8.37 -10.44 -6.25
C THR A 126 -8.60 -10.17 -7.74
N LEU A 127 -9.67 -9.43 -8.03
CA LEU A 127 -9.93 -9.00 -9.41
C LEU A 127 -8.80 -8.14 -9.95
N GLY A 128 -8.26 -7.20 -9.16
CA GLY A 128 -7.14 -6.36 -9.57
C GLY A 128 -5.90 -7.16 -9.97
N ASN A 129 -5.57 -8.22 -9.21
CA ASN A 129 -4.46 -9.11 -9.58
C ASN A 129 -4.72 -9.84 -10.90
N LYS A 130 -5.94 -10.27 -11.15
CA LYS A 130 -6.32 -10.96 -12.40
C LYS A 130 -6.32 -10.04 -13.62
N GLU A 131 -6.55 -8.75 -13.42
CA GLU A 131 -6.46 -7.75 -14.48
C GLU A 131 -5.01 -7.44 -14.86
N GLN A 132 -4.09 -7.53 -13.88
CA GLN A 132 -2.66 -7.25 -14.09
C GLN A 132 -1.87 -8.47 -14.54
N HIS A 133 -2.26 -9.67 -14.13
CA HIS A 133 -1.54 -10.92 -14.39
C HIS A 133 -2.47 -11.96 -14.97
N SER A 134 -2.12 -12.53 -16.13
CA SER A 134 -2.81 -13.68 -16.69
C SER A 134 -2.54 -14.96 -15.87
N LEU A 135 -3.37 -15.98 -16.07
CA LEU A 135 -3.11 -17.29 -15.46
C LEU A 135 -1.74 -17.86 -15.88
N ASP A 136 -1.36 -17.68 -17.14
CA ASP A 136 -0.08 -18.20 -17.65
C ASP A 136 1.11 -17.47 -17.00
N SER A 137 1.02 -16.14 -16.83
CA SER A 137 2.03 -15.37 -16.08
C SER A 137 2.10 -15.84 -14.63
N PHE A 138 0.98 -15.99 -13.95
CA PHE A 138 0.94 -16.49 -12.58
C PHE A 138 1.59 -17.86 -12.43
N VAL A 139 1.31 -18.78 -13.37
CA VAL A 139 1.90 -20.12 -13.38
C VAL A 139 3.40 -20.05 -13.65
N SER A 140 3.83 -19.21 -14.61
CA SER A 140 5.25 -19.07 -14.94
C SER A 140 6.08 -18.52 -13.77
N ASP A 141 5.47 -17.69 -12.92
CA ASP A 141 6.15 -17.10 -11.76
C ASP A 141 6.18 -18.05 -10.56
N VAL A 142 5.12 -18.84 -10.35
CA VAL A 142 4.96 -19.65 -9.13
C VAL A 142 5.48 -21.08 -9.30
N ASP A 143 5.28 -21.72 -10.45
CA ASP A 143 5.67 -23.14 -10.66
C ASP A 143 7.16 -23.40 -10.47
N PRO A 144 8.09 -22.55 -10.94
CA PRO A 144 9.52 -22.73 -10.67
C PRO A 144 9.84 -22.71 -9.17
N ILE A 145 9.20 -21.83 -8.41
CA ILE A 145 9.39 -21.73 -6.95
C ILE A 145 8.91 -23.01 -6.27
N VAL A 146 7.71 -23.48 -6.60
CA VAL A 146 7.15 -24.72 -6.03
C VAL A 146 7.98 -25.95 -6.41
N LYS A 147 8.48 -26.01 -7.66
CA LYS A 147 9.43 -27.07 -8.09
C LYS A 147 10.71 -27.06 -7.28
N TYR A 148 11.27 -25.89 -7.06
CA TYR A 148 12.49 -25.72 -6.27
C TYR A 148 12.28 -26.18 -4.81
N LEU A 149 11.15 -25.81 -4.20
CA LEU A 149 10.83 -26.16 -2.82
C LEU A 149 10.55 -27.68 -2.65
N GLY A 150 9.92 -28.32 -3.62
CA GLY A 150 9.49 -29.70 -3.54
C GLY A 150 8.17 -29.89 -2.80
N ASN A 151 7.98 -31.03 -2.17
CA ASN A 151 6.74 -31.35 -1.46
C ASN A 151 6.71 -30.64 -0.09
N SER A 152 5.54 -30.08 0.26
CA SER A 152 5.30 -29.55 1.59
C SER A 152 5.16 -30.68 2.60
N GLU A 153 5.96 -30.67 3.64
CA GLU A 153 5.96 -31.68 4.70
C GLU A 153 5.22 -31.19 5.96
N GLU A 154 5.46 -29.94 6.33
CA GLU A 154 4.89 -29.33 7.52
C GLU A 154 4.53 -27.87 7.26
N LEU A 155 3.42 -27.42 7.82
CA LEU A 155 2.95 -26.04 7.72
C LEU A 155 2.40 -25.58 9.08
N TYR A 156 2.99 -24.53 9.64
CA TYR A 156 2.58 -23.94 10.92
C TYR A 156 2.21 -22.47 10.74
N LYS A 157 1.16 -22.03 11.42
CA LYS A 157 0.89 -20.60 11.54
C LYS A 157 1.88 -19.99 12.55
N ASP A 158 2.69 -19.03 12.10
CA ASP A 158 3.63 -18.29 12.93
C ASP A 158 2.95 -17.06 13.56
N SER A 159 2.36 -16.22 12.71
CA SER A 159 1.71 -14.99 13.17
C SER A 159 0.55 -14.59 12.26
N ASP A 160 -0.31 -13.72 12.78
CA ASP A 160 -1.38 -13.09 12.03
C ASP A 160 -1.57 -11.63 12.44
N ARG A 161 -2.04 -10.81 11.51
CA ARG A 161 -2.40 -9.42 11.74
C ARG A 161 -3.67 -9.09 10.97
N SER A 162 -4.48 -8.22 11.55
CA SER A 162 -5.63 -7.64 10.89
C SER A 162 -5.52 -6.13 10.87
N PHE A 163 -5.87 -5.52 9.77
CA PHE A 163 -5.95 -4.08 9.66
C PHE A 163 -7.05 -3.66 8.69
N LEU A 164 -7.55 -2.46 8.90
CA LEU A 164 -8.49 -1.83 8.01
C LEU A 164 -7.73 -0.76 7.23
N SER A 165 -7.88 -0.74 5.93
CA SER A 165 -7.41 0.35 5.10
C SER A 165 -8.59 1.32 4.83
N PRO A 166 -8.44 2.62 4.87
CA PRO A 166 -7.25 3.28 4.40
C PRO A 166 -6.27 3.47 5.53
N PRO A 167 -5.10 3.14 5.36
CA PRO A 167 -4.25 4.28 5.33
C PRO A 167 -2.82 4.05 4.90
N VAL A 168 -2.56 2.98 4.27
CA VAL A 168 -1.23 2.77 3.71
C VAL A 168 -1.32 3.10 2.24
N THR A 169 -0.53 4.09 1.81
CA THR A 169 -0.38 4.45 0.40
C THR A 169 -0.15 3.20 -0.44
N GLY A 170 -1.02 2.92 -1.40
CA GLY A 170 -0.92 1.76 -2.29
C GLY A 170 -1.90 0.61 -1.99
N PHE A 171 -2.76 0.74 -0.96
CA PHE A 171 -3.82 -0.23 -0.70
C PHE A 171 -5.20 0.38 -0.93
N ASP A 172 -6.08 -0.40 -1.56
CA ASP A 172 -7.49 -0.03 -1.69
C ASP A 172 -8.20 -0.07 -0.33
N VAL A 173 -9.34 0.63 -0.24
CA VAL A 173 -10.19 0.56 0.96
C VAL A 173 -10.70 -0.86 1.15
N GLY A 174 -10.34 -1.50 2.26
CA GLY A 174 -10.72 -2.88 2.53
C GLY A 174 -10.36 -3.35 3.93
N SER A 175 -10.90 -4.50 4.31
CA SER A 175 -10.45 -5.26 5.48
C SER A 175 -9.35 -6.20 5.02
N TYR A 176 -8.20 -6.17 5.68
CA TYR A 176 -7.05 -6.99 5.35
C TYR A 176 -6.75 -7.98 6.46
N ARG A 177 -6.30 -9.16 6.08
CA ARG A 177 -5.77 -10.20 6.96
C ARG A 177 -4.42 -10.66 6.42
N TYR A 178 -3.41 -10.56 7.24
CA TYR A 178 -2.07 -11.03 6.94
C TYR A 178 -1.76 -12.25 7.77
N TYR A 179 -1.27 -13.30 7.13
CA TYR A 179 -0.84 -14.53 7.75
C TYR A 179 0.58 -14.84 7.36
N ARG A 180 1.36 -15.25 8.34
CA ARG A 180 2.70 -15.76 8.17
C ARG A 180 2.72 -17.21 8.63
N PHE A 181 3.24 -18.06 7.77
CA PHE A 181 3.40 -19.47 8.01
C PHE A 181 4.88 -19.84 7.94
N LEU A 182 5.27 -20.82 8.75
CA LEU A 182 6.54 -21.51 8.64
C LEU A 182 6.26 -22.88 8.02
N ALA A 183 7.01 -23.23 6.99
CA ALA A 183 6.85 -24.48 6.26
C ALA A 183 8.18 -25.20 6.09
N LYS A 184 8.11 -26.54 6.08
CA LYS A 184 9.21 -27.40 5.66
C LYS A 184 8.87 -28.03 4.31
N TYR A 185 9.86 -28.12 3.47
CA TYR A 185 9.75 -28.67 2.12
C TYR A 185 10.87 -29.69 1.87
N SER A 186 10.56 -30.72 1.08
CA SER A 186 11.46 -31.84 0.85
C SER A 186 12.80 -31.49 0.22
N ASN A 187 12.85 -30.46 -0.61
CA ASN A 187 14.06 -30.09 -1.35
C ASN A 187 14.89 -28.98 -0.68
N VAL A 188 14.41 -28.40 0.40
CA VAL A 188 15.03 -27.26 1.08
C VAL A 188 15.22 -27.57 2.56
N ALA A 189 16.46 -27.63 3.01
CA ALA A 189 16.79 -27.91 4.41
C ALA A 189 16.35 -26.79 5.37
N ASN A 190 16.21 -25.58 4.87
CA ASN A 190 15.85 -24.41 5.69
C ASN A 190 14.34 -24.23 5.77
N THR A 191 13.89 -23.68 6.89
CA THR A 191 12.49 -23.27 7.05
C THR A 191 12.13 -22.21 6.00
N VAL A 192 11.01 -22.41 5.33
CA VAL A 192 10.44 -21.46 4.38
C VAL A 192 9.37 -20.65 5.08
N ILE A 193 9.41 -19.35 4.90
CA ILE A 193 8.38 -18.42 5.37
C ILE A 193 7.44 -18.15 4.21
N LEU A 194 6.15 -18.40 4.43
CA LEU A 194 5.08 -18.09 3.50
C LEU A 194 4.26 -16.95 4.09
N GLU A 195 4.11 -15.89 3.33
CA GLU A 195 3.29 -14.76 3.71
C GLU A 195 2.11 -14.65 2.74
N VAL A 196 0.91 -14.57 3.29
CA VAL A 196 -0.32 -14.43 2.52
C VAL A 196 -1.14 -13.30 3.09
N MET A 197 -1.46 -12.33 2.26
CA MET A 197 -2.36 -11.24 2.59
C MET A 197 -3.69 -11.44 1.86
N LEU A 198 -4.76 -11.41 2.62
CA LEU A 198 -6.12 -11.47 2.11
C LEU A 198 -6.79 -10.12 2.24
N VAL A 199 -7.69 -9.81 1.32
CA VAL A 199 -8.60 -8.67 1.40
C VAL A 199 -10.04 -9.14 1.29
N GLY A 200 -10.93 -8.52 2.06
CA GLY A 200 -12.36 -8.74 1.96
C GLY A 200 -12.92 -8.09 0.69
N GLU A 201 -13.38 -8.88 -0.26
CA GLU A 201 -13.93 -8.40 -1.52
C GLU A 201 -15.45 -8.39 -1.49
N GLU A 202 -16.05 -7.19 -1.57
CA GLU A 202 -17.51 -7.00 -1.46
C GLU A 202 -18.28 -7.70 -2.60
N LYS A 203 -17.71 -7.71 -3.82
CA LYS A 203 -18.35 -8.32 -4.99
C LYS A 203 -18.54 -9.82 -4.84
N THR A 204 -17.56 -10.52 -4.27
CA THR A 204 -17.58 -11.96 -4.07
C THR A 204 -18.11 -12.36 -2.70
N LYS A 205 -18.25 -11.39 -1.78
CA LYS A 205 -18.60 -11.58 -0.35
C LYS A 205 -17.65 -12.53 0.37
N ASP A 206 -16.41 -12.65 -0.08
CA ASP A 206 -15.41 -13.58 0.43
C ASP A 206 -14.04 -12.92 0.56
N TRP A 207 -13.13 -13.61 1.25
CA TRP A 207 -11.72 -13.25 1.28
C TRP A 207 -11.04 -13.65 -0.03
N LYS A 208 -10.23 -12.74 -0.58
CA LYS A 208 -9.42 -12.98 -1.77
C LYS A 208 -7.95 -12.71 -1.47
N VAL A 209 -7.07 -13.45 -2.13
CA VAL A 209 -5.63 -13.26 -1.97
C VAL A 209 -5.22 -11.99 -2.70
N TYR A 210 -4.70 -11.05 -1.91
CA TYR A 210 -4.21 -9.75 -2.39
C TYR A 210 -2.73 -9.82 -2.75
N SER A 211 -1.92 -10.44 -1.88
CA SER A 211 -0.49 -10.66 -2.15
C SER A 211 0.01 -11.90 -1.42
N PHE A 212 1.13 -12.43 -1.89
CA PHE A 212 1.82 -13.54 -1.26
C PHE A 212 3.32 -13.45 -1.55
N SER A 213 4.12 -14.10 -0.70
CA SER A 213 5.57 -14.14 -0.83
C SER A 213 6.14 -15.41 -0.23
N PHE A 214 7.26 -15.86 -0.78
CA PHE A 214 8.03 -17.00 -0.30
C PHE A 214 9.44 -16.52 0.07
N TYR A 215 9.88 -16.84 1.28
CA TYR A 215 11.21 -16.50 1.76
C TYR A 215 11.90 -17.73 2.37
N LYS A 216 13.21 -17.79 2.29
CA LYS A 216 14.03 -18.76 3.01
C LYS A 216 14.62 -18.10 4.26
N LEU A 217 14.62 -18.84 5.37
CA LEU A 217 15.34 -18.47 6.56
C LEU A 217 16.74 -19.10 6.50
N ASN A 218 17.77 -18.30 6.25
CA ASN A 218 19.15 -18.77 6.25
C ASN A 218 19.60 -19.12 7.67
N PRO A 219 20.63 -19.98 7.85
CA PRO A 219 21.17 -20.37 9.16
C PRO A 219 21.55 -19.20 10.08
N GLY A 220 21.86 -18.04 9.51
CA GLY A 220 22.12 -16.78 10.24
C GLY A 220 20.88 -15.99 10.61
N GLY A 221 19.66 -16.52 10.42
CA GLY A 221 18.39 -15.81 10.71
C GLY A 221 18.00 -14.73 9.69
N VAL A 222 18.73 -14.64 8.58
CA VAL A 222 18.43 -13.67 7.51
C VAL A 222 17.35 -14.24 6.59
N VAL A 223 16.31 -13.43 6.37
CA VAL A 223 15.20 -13.76 5.46
C VAL A 223 15.58 -13.31 4.05
N VAL A 224 15.56 -14.23 3.10
CA VAL A 224 15.84 -13.96 1.68
C VAL A 224 14.70 -14.47 0.80
N PRO A 225 14.32 -13.74 -0.26
CA PRO A 225 13.31 -14.21 -1.19
C PRO A 225 13.71 -15.56 -1.80
N VAL A 226 12.73 -16.42 -2.04
CA VAL A 226 12.94 -17.63 -2.85
C VAL A 226 12.91 -17.20 -4.30
N THR A 227 14.07 -17.21 -4.94
CA THR A 227 14.20 -17.05 -6.39
C THR A 227 14.48 -18.40 -7.00
N SER A 228 13.78 -18.72 -8.06
CA SER A 228 14.01 -19.92 -8.88
C SER A 228 15.31 -19.85 -9.64
#